data_efcef684dc1214f33f681d32bfca679d
#
_entry.id   efcef684dc1214f33f681d32bfca679d
#
_cell.length_a   1.000
_cell.length_b   1.000
_cell.length_c   1.000
_cell.angle_alpha   90.00
_cell.angle_beta   90.00
_cell.angle_gamma   90.00
#
_symmetry.space_group_name_H-M   'P 1'
#
loop_
_entity.id
_entity.type
_entity.pdbx_description
1 polymer ?
#
loop_
_entity_poly.entity_id
_entity_poly.type
_entity_poly.pdbx_seq_one_letter_code
_entity_poly.pdbx_strand_id
1 'polypeptide(L)'
;LRVAISYPDLYEIGMSNLSVRLIYRLLNSLDGVACERVFAPAADFEAALRARGRPLCSLEGGRPLRAFDLLGFSVGYELTFTNLLAMLELGGVSLRCGQRTAEEPIVIAGGPAVTNPVPFGAYVDAVFVGEIEGEALGLFAELARRKRGGAGRAELLEILAAAPYVWTAG
;
A
#
# COMPACT_ATOMS: atom_id res chain seq x y z
N LEU A 1 -2.33 12.93 -4.59
CA LEU A 1 -1.71 11.65 -4.24
C LEU A 1 -2.79 10.57 -4.22
N ARG A 2 -2.62 9.51 -5.01
CA ARG A 2 -3.52 8.36 -5.06
C ARG A 2 -2.96 7.25 -4.19
N VAL A 3 -3.72 6.82 -3.20
CA VAL A 3 -3.31 5.79 -2.25
C VAL A 3 -4.29 4.62 -2.33
N ALA A 4 -3.82 3.39 -2.42
CA ALA A 4 -4.65 2.22 -2.13
C ALA A 4 -4.25 1.66 -0.77
N ILE A 5 -5.22 1.51 0.14
CA ILE A 5 -5.01 0.83 1.42
C ILE A 5 -5.60 -0.58 1.37
N SER A 6 -4.83 -1.52 1.84
CA SER A 6 -5.18 -2.94 1.85
C SER A 6 -5.01 -3.57 3.23
N TYR A 7 -5.92 -4.47 3.54
CA TYR A 7 -5.68 -5.57 4.44
C TYR A 7 -5.54 -6.83 3.57
N PRO A 8 -4.40 -7.54 3.58
CA PRO A 8 -4.15 -8.61 2.61
C PRO A 8 -4.88 -9.91 2.99
N ASP A 9 -6.19 -9.82 3.06
CA ASP A 9 -7.12 -10.91 3.33
C ASP A 9 -8.44 -10.63 2.58
N LEU A 10 -9.41 -11.55 2.69
CA LEU A 10 -10.72 -11.42 2.08
C LEU A 10 -11.44 -10.14 2.54
N TYR A 11 -12.34 -9.66 1.70
CA TYR A 11 -13.10 -8.42 1.96
C TYR A 11 -13.78 -8.42 3.33
N GLU A 12 -14.43 -9.51 3.72
CA GLU A 12 -15.18 -9.62 4.97
C GLU A 12 -14.26 -9.48 6.18
N ILE A 13 -13.06 -10.05 6.11
CA ILE A 13 -12.04 -9.98 7.17
C ILE A 13 -11.43 -8.58 7.20
N GLY A 14 -11.01 -8.07 6.05
CA GLY A 14 -10.39 -6.76 5.95
C GLY A 14 -11.33 -5.61 6.35
N MET A 15 -12.61 -5.69 5.99
CA MET A 15 -13.59 -4.68 6.36
C MET A 15 -14.03 -4.72 7.82
N SER A 16 -13.87 -5.86 8.49
CA SER A 16 -14.08 -5.97 9.94
C SER A 16 -12.91 -5.36 10.72
N ASN A 17 -11.75 -5.19 10.08
CA ASN A 17 -10.56 -4.63 10.71
C ASN A 17 -10.67 -3.10 10.87
N LEU A 18 -10.49 -2.63 12.10
CA LEU A 18 -10.59 -1.20 12.42
C LEU A 18 -9.50 -0.37 11.74
N SER A 19 -8.28 -0.90 11.62
CA SER A 19 -7.14 -0.16 11.06
C SER A 19 -7.38 0.32 9.63
N VAL A 20 -7.89 -0.55 8.75
CA VAL A 20 -8.19 -0.18 7.36
C VAL A 20 -9.23 0.92 7.30
N ARG A 21 -10.28 0.81 8.09
CA ARG A 21 -11.36 1.84 8.14
C ARG A 21 -10.85 3.17 8.66
N LEU A 22 -10.00 3.14 9.68
CA LEU A 22 -9.41 4.33 10.27
C LEU A 22 -8.45 5.01 9.27
N ILE A 23 -7.50 4.25 8.71
CA ILE A 23 -6.52 4.75 7.74
C ILE A 23 -7.24 5.34 6.52
N TYR A 24 -8.22 4.62 5.97
CA TYR A 24 -9.03 5.09 4.84
C TYR A 24 -9.68 6.45 5.14
N ARG A 25 -10.30 6.59 6.31
CA ARG A 25 -10.96 7.84 6.72
C ARG A 25 -9.96 8.97 6.93
N LEU A 26 -8.85 8.69 7.63
CA LEU A 26 -7.82 9.68 7.93
C LEU A 26 -7.14 10.19 6.65
N LEU A 27 -6.75 9.30 5.75
CA LEU A 27 -6.12 9.70 4.49
C LEU A 27 -7.06 10.51 3.61
N ASN A 28 -8.35 10.14 3.53
CA ASN A 28 -9.33 10.92 2.76
C ASN A 28 -9.74 12.25 3.42
N SER A 29 -9.33 12.51 4.66
CA SER A 29 -9.50 13.83 5.28
C SER A 29 -8.40 14.82 4.89
N LEU A 30 -7.32 14.35 4.27
CA LEU A 30 -6.20 15.19 3.85
C LEU A 30 -6.45 15.80 2.47
N ASP A 31 -6.15 17.08 2.34
CA ASP A 31 -6.24 17.76 1.04
C ASP A 31 -5.24 17.18 0.03
N GLY A 32 -5.74 16.85 -1.16
CA GLY A 32 -4.95 16.30 -2.25
C GLY A 32 -4.60 14.82 -2.11
N VAL A 33 -5.20 14.09 -1.16
CA VAL A 33 -5.14 12.63 -1.07
C VAL A 33 -6.47 12.02 -1.51
N ALA A 34 -6.39 11.00 -2.36
CA ALA A 34 -7.51 10.14 -2.71
C ALA A 34 -7.12 8.70 -2.34
N CYS A 35 -7.75 8.20 -1.28
CA CYS A 35 -7.51 6.85 -0.77
C CYS A 35 -8.66 5.92 -1.18
N GLU A 36 -8.31 4.78 -1.77
CA GLU A 36 -9.23 3.71 -2.15
C GLU A 36 -8.84 2.42 -1.42
N ARG A 37 -9.75 1.45 -1.35
CA ARG A 37 -9.49 0.18 -0.65
C ARG A 37 -9.34 -0.97 -1.63
N VAL A 38 -8.52 -1.95 -1.25
CA VAL A 38 -8.36 -3.19 -2.00
C VAL A 38 -8.15 -4.35 -1.02
N PHE A 39 -8.65 -5.53 -1.36
CA PHE A 39 -8.55 -6.74 -0.55
C PHE A 39 -8.09 -7.91 -1.41
N ALA A 40 -7.59 -8.95 -0.76
CA ALA A 40 -7.27 -10.19 -1.46
C ALA A 40 -8.54 -10.79 -2.06
N PRO A 41 -8.53 -11.20 -3.33
CA PRO A 41 -9.68 -11.82 -3.95
C PRO A 41 -9.89 -13.23 -3.38
N ALA A 42 -11.16 -13.66 -3.30
CA ALA A 42 -11.48 -15.07 -3.08
C ALA A 42 -10.96 -15.92 -4.26
N ALA A 43 -10.73 -17.21 -4.01
CA ALA A 43 -10.06 -18.10 -4.97
C ALA A 43 -10.76 -18.17 -6.34
N ASP A 44 -12.09 -18.15 -6.36
CA ASP A 44 -12.90 -18.15 -7.59
C ASP A 44 -12.75 -16.83 -8.36
N PHE A 45 -12.71 -15.71 -7.65
CA PHE A 45 -12.50 -14.38 -8.24
C PHE A 45 -11.05 -14.23 -8.74
N GLU A 46 -10.06 -14.70 -7.98
CA GLU A 46 -8.67 -14.74 -8.44
C GLU A 46 -8.53 -15.54 -9.73
N ALA A 47 -9.10 -16.76 -9.77
CA ALA A 47 -9.10 -17.58 -10.96
C ALA A 47 -9.76 -16.89 -12.17
N ALA A 48 -10.86 -16.17 -11.93
CA ALA A 48 -11.53 -15.41 -12.98
C ALA A 48 -10.70 -14.20 -13.49
N LEU A 49 -9.96 -13.50 -12.60
CA LEU A 49 -9.05 -12.43 -12.99
C LEU A 49 -7.92 -12.98 -13.87
N ARG A 50 -7.27 -14.07 -13.43
CA ARG A 50 -6.17 -14.72 -14.15
C ARG A 50 -6.64 -15.22 -15.53
N ALA A 51 -7.78 -15.92 -15.59
CA ALA A 51 -8.32 -16.46 -16.85
C ALA A 51 -8.65 -15.37 -17.88
N ARG A 52 -9.01 -14.16 -17.43
CA ARG A 52 -9.36 -13.04 -18.31
C ARG A 52 -8.22 -12.05 -18.52
N GLY A 53 -7.04 -12.26 -17.93
CA GLY A 53 -5.93 -11.32 -17.96
C GLY A 53 -6.29 -9.94 -17.39
N ARG A 54 -7.18 -9.89 -16.38
CA ARG A 54 -7.62 -8.65 -15.75
C ARG A 54 -6.88 -8.41 -14.46
N PRO A 55 -6.38 -7.18 -14.23
CA PRO A 55 -5.68 -6.86 -12.99
C PRO A 55 -6.64 -6.78 -11.81
N LEU A 56 -6.11 -6.98 -10.61
CA LEU A 56 -6.78 -6.63 -9.37
C LEU A 56 -6.94 -5.11 -9.27
N CYS A 57 -8.15 -4.68 -8.96
CA CYS A 57 -8.52 -3.28 -8.89
C CYS A 57 -9.07 -2.91 -7.51
N SER A 58 -9.04 -1.61 -7.19
CA SER A 58 -9.66 -1.04 -6.00
C SER A 58 -11.19 -1.12 -6.05
N LEU A 59 -11.81 -1.04 -4.86
CA LEU A 59 -13.27 -1.12 -4.71
C LEU A 59 -13.99 0.14 -5.20
N GLU A 60 -13.50 1.32 -4.86
CA GLU A 60 -14.20 2.58 -5.10
C GLU A 60 -14.15 2.98 -6.58
N GLY A 61 -12.96 3.04 -7.13
CA GLY A 61 -12.74 3.54 -8.49
C GLY A 61 -12.51 2.48 -9.55
N GLY A 62 -12.44 1.18 -9.18
CA GLY A 62 -12.08 0.12 -10.11
C GLY A 62 -10.69 0.33 -10.75
N ARG A 63 -9.78 0.99 -10.04
CA ARG A 63 -8.46 1.37 -10.53
C ARG A 63 -7.48 0.22 -10.32
N PRO A 64 -6.69 -0.18 -11.34
CA PRO A 64 -5.63 -1.17 -11.17
C PRO A 64 -4.59 -0.73 -10.15
N LEU A 65 -4.03 -1.66 -9.35
CA LEU A 65 -3.08 -1.32 -8.30
C LEU A 65 -1.85 -0.57 -8.84
N ARG A 66 -1.39 -0.93 -10.02
CA ARG A 66 -0.27 -0.27 -10.69
C ARG A 66 -0.49 1.24 -10.96
N ALA A 67 -1.74 1.71 -10.99
CA ALA A 67 -2.08 3.09 -11.31
C ALA A 67 -2.17 4.01 -10.07
N PHE A 68 -1.81 3.51 -8.90
CA PHE A 68 -1.68 4.30 -7.68
C PHE A 68 -0.27 4.87 -7.53
N ASP A 69 -0.12 5.88 -6.69
CA ASP A 69 1.19 6.42 -6.28
C ASP A 69 1.75 5.62 -5.10
N LEU A 70 0.88 5.20 -4.18
CA LEU A 70 1.21 4.43 -2.98
C LEU A 70 0.26 3.25 -2.80
N LEU A 71 0.82 2.11 -2.42
CA LEU A 71 0.07 0.94 -1.93
C LEU A 71 0.44 0.70 -0.46
N GLY A 72 -0.50 0.90 0.44
CA GLY A 72 -0.33 0.65 1.88
C GLY A 72 -0.96 -0.68 2.29
N PHE A 73 -0.18 -1.57 2.89
CA PHE A 73 -0.66 -2.85 3.41
C PHE A 73 -0.64 -2.85 4.93
N SER A 74 -1.82 -3.01 5.54
CA SER A 74 -1.97 -3.24 6.98
C SER A 74 -1.83 -4.74 7.25
N VAL A 75 -0.66 -5.18 7.70
CA VAL A 75 -0.33 -6.59 7.91
C VAL A 75 -0.56 -6.95 9.37
N GLY A 76 -1.67 -7.63 9.66
CA GLY A 76 -2.08 -7.99 11.01
C GLY A 76 -1.32 -9.20 11.58
N TYR A 77 -0.92 -10.14 10.73
CA TYR A 77 -0.14 -11.34 11.08
C TYR A 77 0.63 -11.87 9.88
N GLU A 78 1.69 -12.62 10.12
CA GLU A 78 2.71 -12.98 9.12
C GLU A 78 2.17 -13.83 7.98
N LEU A 79 1.17 -14.68 8.23
CA LEU A 79 0.61 -15.59 7.22
C LEU A 79 -0.07 -14.84 6.06
N THR A 80 -0.50 -13.59 6.28
CA THR A 80 -1.09 -12.77 5.21
C THR A 80 -0.07 -12.20 4.23
N PHE A 81 1.22 -12.40 4.49
CA PHE A 81 2.27 -11.90 3.61
C PHE A 81 2.24 -12.53 2.21
N THR A 82 1.92 -13.81 2.11
CA THR A 82 1.75 -14.46 0.80
C THR A 82 0.60 -13.86 -0.01
N ASN A 83 -0.48 -13.43 0.67
CA ASN A 83 -1.58 -12.73 0.02
C ASN A 83 -1.15 -11.35 -0.49
N LEU A 84 -0.32 -10.63 0.27
CA LEU A 84 0.27 -9.36 -0.18
C LEU A 84 1.02 -9.57 -1.51
N LEU A 85 1.85 -10.61 -1.60
CA LEU A 85 2.60 -10.90 -2.83
C LEU A 85 1.66 -11.26 -3.99
N ALA A 86 0.63 -12.08 -3.75
CA ALA A 86 -0.36 -12.42 -4.75
C ALA A 86 -1.14 -11.18 -5.24
N MET A 87 -1.46 -10.26 -4.33
CA MET A 87 -2.13 -9.00 -4.69
C MET A 87 -1.25 -8.08 -5.54
N LEU A 88 0.05 -7.99 -5.25
CA LEU A 88 0.99 -7.24 -6.08
C LEU A 88 1.07 -7.84 -7.49
N GLU A 89 1.22 -9.17 -7.60
CA GLU A 89 1.24 -9.88 -8.87
C GLU A 89 -0.03 -9.64 -9.68
N LEU A 90 -1.20 -9.88 -9.06
CA LEU A 90 -2.50 -9.65 -9.70
C LEU A 90 -2.73 -8.18 -10.07
N GLY A 91 -2.17 -7.27 -9.31
CA GLY A 91 -2.24 -5.83 -9.55
C GLY A 91 -1.28 -5.33 -10.63
N GLY A 92 -0.42 -6.21 -11.17
CA GLY A 92 0.58 -5.87 -12.18
C GLY A 92 1.74 -5.02 -11.62
N VAL A 93 2.07 -5.20 -10.34
CA VAL A 93 3.17 -4.51 -9.64
C VAL A 93 4.33 -5.49 -9.46
N SER A 94 5.54 -5.04 -9.75
CA SER A 94 6.76 -5.84 -9.57
C SER A 94 6.91 -6.30 -8.13
N LEU A 95 7.13 -7.62 -7.93
CA LEU A 95 7.17 -8.19 -6.58
C LEU A 95 8.34 -7.64 -5.77
N ARG A 96 9.54 -7.63 -6.34
CA ARG A 96 10.72 -7.13 -5.63
C ARG A 96 10.84 -5.61 -5.77
N CYS A 97 11.08 -4.93 -4.64
CA CYS A 97 11.21 -3.48 -4.60
C CYS A 97 12.30 -2.96 -5.56
N GLY A 98 13.45 -3.64 -5.65
CA GLY A 98 14.54 -3.27 -6.56
C GLY A 98 14.24 -3.46 -8.06
N GLN A 99 13.11 -4.06 -8.42
CA GLN A 99 12.67 -4.22 -9.81
C GLN A 99 11.61 -3.19 -10.22
N ARG A 100 11.09 -2.40 -9.26
CA ARG A 100 10.04 -1.40 -9.54
C ARG A 100 10.59 -0.22 -10.32
N THR A 101 9.87 0.13 -11.36
CA THR A 101 10.19 1.30 -12.19
C THR A 101 9.66 2.61 -11.57
N ALA A 102 10.03 3.74 -12.18
CA ALA A 102 9.57 5.06 -11.74
C ALA A 102 8.05 5.25 -11.84
N GLU A 103 7.39 4.48 -12.70
CA GLU A 103 5.94 4.52 -12.95
C GLU A 103 5.15 3.60 -12.04
N GLU A 104 5.83 2.71 -11.29
CA GLU A 104 5.17 1.79 -10.36
C GLU A 104 4.98 2.43 -8.99
N PRO A 105 3.93 2.00 -8.25
CA PRO A 105 3.64 2.56 -6.93
C PRO A 105 4.75 2.25 -5.91
N ILE A 106 4.86 3.10 -4.91
CA ILE A 106 5.61 2.79 -3.69
C ILE A 106 4.76 1.83 -2.86
N VAL A 107 5.34 0.72 -2.44
CA VAL A 107 4.68 -0.27 -1.59
C VAL A 107 5.15 -0.11 -0.15
N ILE A 108 4.21 0.19 0.74
CA ILE A 108 4.45 0.38 2.17
C ILE A 108 3.71 -0.71 2.94
N ALA A 109 4.37 -1.33 3.90
CA ALA A 109 3.73 -2.21 4.86
C ALA A 109 3.74 -1.58 6.25
N GLY A 110 2.68 -1.79 7.01
CA GLY A 110 2.55 -1.38 8.42
C GLY A 110 1.74 -2.41 9.19
N GLY A 111 1.69 -2.26 10.50
CA GLY A 111 0.95 -3.14 11.39
C GLY A 111 1.84 -4.07 12.22
N PRO A 112 1.26 -4.86 13.16
CA PRO A 112 2.01 -5.60 14.15
C PRO A 112 2.95 -6.68 13.57
N ALA A 113 2.60 -7.29 12.44
CA ALA A 113 3.42 -8.34 11.84
C ALA A 113 4.72 -7.83 11.20
N VAL A 114 4.84 -6.54 10.92
CA VAL A 114 6.03 -5.96 10.27
C VAL A 114 6.94 -5.19 11.23
N THR A 115 6.77 -5.34 12.54
CA THR A 115 7.66 -4.74 13.56
C THR A 115 9.10 -5.24 13.43
N ASN A 116 9.31 -6.45 12.90
CA ASN A 116 10.60 -6.87 12.35
C ASN A 116 10.54 -6.70 10.81
N PRO A 117 11.07 -5.61 10.23
CA PRO A 117 10.92 -5.31 8.81
C PRO A 117 11.81 -6.15 7.89
N VAL A 118 12.87 -6.76 8.42
CA VAL A 118 13.92 -7.42 7.62
C VAL A 118 13.37 -8.48 6.65
N PRO A 119 12.44 -9.38 7.05
CA PRO A 119 11.91 -10.38 6.12
C PRO A 119 11.12 -9.79 4.95
N PHE A 120 10.58 -8.59 5.11
CA PHE A 120 9.73 -7.93 4.11
C PHE A 120 10.53 -7.03 3.14
N GLY A 121 11.74 -6.64 3.51
CA GLY A 121 12.54 -5.62 2.83
C GLY A 121 12.85 -5.89 1.35
N ALA A 122 12.82 -7.17 0.90
CA ALA A 122 12.99 -7.48 -0.51
C ALA A 122 11.74 -7.18 -1.36
N TYR A 123 10.57 -6.98 -0.74
CA TYR A 123 9.26 -6.92 -1.39
C TYR A 123 8.52 -5.60 -1.18
N VAL A 124 8.81 -4.89 -0.10
CA VAL A 124 8.23 -3.57 0.17
C VAL A 124 9.29 -2.49 0.09
N ASP A 125 8.92 -1.31 -0.34
CA ASP A 125 9.84 -0.17 -0.45
C ASP A 125 10.11 0.46 0.92
N ALA A 126 9.08 0.42 1.80
CA ALA A 126 9.16 0.98 3.14
C ALA A 126 8.29 0.18 4.12
N VAL A 127 8.69 0.19 5.38
CA VAL A 127 7.88 -0.32 6.50
C VAL A 127 7.60 0.83 7.46
N PHE A 128 6.33 1.04 7.73
CA PHE A 128 5.86 2.02 8.69
C PHE A 128 5.73 1.37 10.07
N VAL A 129 6.45 1.90 11.07
CA VAL A 129 6.46 1.38 12.43
C VAL A 129 5.85 2.43 13.37
N GLY A 130 4.62 2.22 13.80
CA GLY A 130 3.89 3.13 14.68
C GLY A 130 2.43 3.29 14.30
N GLU A 131 1.81 4.32 14.87
CA GLU A 131 0.40 4.63 14.65
C GLU A 131 0.24 5.66 13.52
N ILE A 132 -0.86 5.55 12.76
CA ILE A 132 -1.12 6.45 11.63
C ILE A 132 -1.53 7.86 12.06
N GLU A 133 -1.99 8.02 13.29
CA GLU A 133 -2.40 9.30 13.85
C GLU A 133 -1.20 10.21 14.14
N GLY A 134 -1.45 11.50 14.24
CA GLY A 134 -0.42 12.48 14.59
C GLY A 134 0.56 12.76 13.47
N GLU A 135 1.85 12.53 13.73
CA GLU A 135 2.95 12.89 12.82
C GLU A 135 2.87 12.16 11.46
N ALA A 136 2.35 10.93 11.43
CA ALA A 136 2.20 10.19 10.21
C ALA A 136 1.22 10.83 9.22
N LEU A 137 0.15 11.45 9.70
CA LEU A 137 -0.75 12.22 8.84
C LEU A 137 -0.05 13.41 8.21
N GLY A 138 0.83 14.08 8.96
CA GLY A 138 1.69 15.16 8.44
C GLY A 138 2.58 14.68 7.29
N LEU A 139 3.16 13.48 7.41
CA LEU A 139 3.96 12.88 6.35
C LEU A 139 3.15 12.66 5.07
N PHE A 140 1.93 12.10 5.16
CA PHE A 140 1.07 11.89 3.99
C PHE A 140 0.60 13.22 3.37
N ALA A 141 0.35 14.25 4.17
CA ALA A 141 0.05 15.60 3.67
C ALA A 141 1.23 16.18 2.90
N GLU A 142 2.46 16.01 3.39
CA GLU A 142 3.69 16.43 2.70
C GLU A 142 3.86 15.67 1.38
N LEU A 143 3.71 14.33 1.36
CA LEU A 143 3.76 13.54 0.14
C LEU A 143 2.74 14.03 -0.90
N ALA A 144 1.51 14.36 -0.47
CA ALA A 144 0.49 14.89 -1.35
C ALA A 144 0.86 16.25 -1.92
N ARG A 145 1.43 17.13 -1.09
CA ARG A 145 1.91 18.45 -1.51
C ARG A 145 3.01 18.33 -2.56
N ARG A 146 4.01 17.46 -2.30
CA ARG A 146 5.14 17.22 -3.22
C ARG A 146 4.68 16.60 -4.53
N LYS A 147 3.76 15.63 -4.45
CA LYS A 147 3.18 15.02 -5.66
C LYS A 147 2.45 16.04 -6.53
N ARG A 148 1.71 16.97 -5.96
CA ARG A 148 1.10 18.09 -6.70
C ARG A 148 2.15 19.00 -7.35
N GLY A 149 3.31 19.14 -6.72
CA GLY A 149 4.47 19.86 -7.26
C GLY A 149 5.25 19.12 -8.34
N GLY A 150 4.83 17.91 -8.71
CA GLY A 150 5.47 17.11 -9.77
C GLY A 150 6.50 16.10 -9.26
N ALA A 151 6.62 15.89 -7.94
CA ALA A 151 7.54 14.91 -7.37
C ALA A 151 7.31 13.50 -7.95
N GLY A 152 8.39 12.87 -8.38
CA GLY A 152 8.41 11.49 -8.84
C GLY A 152 8.54 10.48 -7.69
N ARG A 153 8.51 9.19 -8.05
CA ARG A 153 8.62 8.08 -7.09
C ARG A 153 9.86 8.18 -6.20
N ALA A 154 11.02 8.49 -6.77
CA ALA A 154 12.29 8.56 -6.03
C ALA A 154 12.23 9.64 -4.94
N GLU A 155 11.77 10.85 -5.26
CA GLU A 155 11.65 11.95 -4.30
C GLU A 155 10.65 11.62 -3.17
N LEU A 156 9.53 10.96 -3.49
CA LEU A 156 8.58 10.52 -2.47
C LEU A 156 9.16 9.46 -1.54
N LEU A 157 10.00 8.55 -2.07
CA LEU A 157 10.73 7.57 -1.25
C LEU A 157 11.76 8.23 -0.33
N GLU A 158 12.49 9.24 -0.78
CA GLU A 158 13.43 10.00 0.05
C GLU A 158 12.70 10.67 1.23
N ILE A 159 11.53 11.25 0.97
CA ILE A 159 10.70 11.86 2.02
C ILE A 159 10.25 10.80 3.05
N LEU A 160 9.82 9.62 2.57
CA LEU A 160 9.45 8.51 3.45
C LEU A 160 10.63 8.03 4.28
N ALA A 161 11.80 7.84 3.66
CA ALA A 161 13.01 7.35 4.34
C ALA A 161 13.55 8.34 5.38
N ALA A 162 13.27 9.62 5.25
CA ALA A 162 13.66 10.63 6.22
C ALA A 162 12.81 10.62 7.51
N ALA A 163 11.65 9.96 7.52
CA ALA A 163 10.80 9.90 8.69
C ALA A 163 11.32 8.85 9.69
N PRO A 164 11.47 9.19 11.00
CA PRO A 164 12.14 8.32 11.97
C PRO A 164 11.38 7.02 12.30
N TYR A 165 10.12 6.96 11.92
CA TYR A 165 9.23 5.79 12.08
C TYR A 165 9.02 5.01 10.77
N VAL A 166 9.82 5.28 9.76
CA VAL A 166 9.82 4.56 8.48
C VAL A 166 11.15 3.86 8.30
N TRP A 167 11.11 2.55 8.13
CA TRP A 167 12.27 1.74 7.77
C TRP A 167 12.27 1.48 6.26
N THR A 168 13.43 1.57 5.64
CA THR A 168 13.66 1.20 4.23
C THR A 168 14.81 0.19 4.17
N ALA A 169 14.72 -0.78 3.27
CA ALA A 169 15.86 -1.62 2.95
C ALA A 169 16.87 -0.75 2.20
N GLY A 170 17.98 -0.41 2.86
CA GLY A 170 19.08 0.39 2.29
C GLY A 170 19.72 -0.25 1.08
#